data_cd9dc26324b543f3fcf6527f84e74288
#
_entry.id   cd9dc26324b543f3fcf6527f84e74288
#
_cell.length_a   1.000
_cell.length_b   1.000
_cell.length_c   1.000
_cell.angle_alpha   90.00
_cell.angle_beta   90.00
_cell.angle_gamma   90.00
#
_symmetry.space_group_name_H-M   'P 1'
#
loop_
_entity.id
_entity.type
_entity.pdbx_description
1 polymer ?
#
loop_
_entity_poly.entity_id
_entity_poly.type
_entity_poly.pdbx_seq_one_letter_code
_entity_poly.pdbx_strand_id
1 'polypeptide(L)'
;LPKYIAIEGPIGVGKTTLANKLATNFNYDAFLERPSENPFLKNFYKNPSQSALATQLFFLFQRIQQIEELKQRSLFETVRVADFLIQKDRLFAEVTLSSEEMDLYNKMYDHLTIDAPTPDLVIYLQAPVDVLMDRIGKRGNSNEQFLTPDYLERLNDAYSRFFLYYESSPLLLSLIHISGAH
;
A
#
# COMPACT_ATOMS: atom_id res chain seq x y z
N LEU A 1 -13.14 1.10 -20.55
CA LEU A 1 -13.16 1.56 -19.14
C LEU A 1 -12.34 0.60 -18.29
N PRO A 2 -11.52 1.09 -17.34
CA PRO A 2 -10.74 0.23 -16.47
C PRO A 2 -11.68 -0.65 -15.61
N LYS A 3 -11.32 -1.92 -15.46
CA LYS A 3 -12.05 -2.88 -14.61
C LYS A 3 -11.39 -3.07 -13.24
N TYR A 4 -10.09 -2.83 -13.16
CA TYR A 4 -9.32 -2.89 -11.94
C TYR A 4 -8.44 -1.64 -11.78
N ILE A 5 -8.69 -0.88 -10.71
CA ILE A 5 -7.94 0.33 -10.35
C ILE A 5 -7.21 0.06 -9.03
N ALA A 6 -5.90 0.30 -9.01
CA ALA A 6 -5.12 0.28 -7.77
C ALA A 6 -4.73 1.70 -7.37
N ILE A 7 -4.93 2.03 -6.10
CA ILE A 7 -4.50 3.29 -5.50
C ILE A 7 -3.29 3.01 -4.63
N GLU A 8 -2.21 3.71 -4.84
CA GLU A 8 -0.96 3.49 -4.13
C GLU A 8 -0.35 4.80 -3.64
N GLY A 9 0.50 4.71 -2.64
CA GLY A 9 1.19 5.84 -2.04
C GLY A 9 1.56 5.58 -0.58
N PRO A 10 2.31 6.50 0.06
CA PRO A 10 2.82 6.30 1.41
C PRO A 10 1.72 6.29 2.49
N ILE A 11 2.08 5.83 3.68
CA ILE A 11 1.21 5.83 4.86
C ILE A 11 0.70 7.25 5.13
N GLY A 12 -0.60 7.39 5.35
CA GLY A 12 -1.22 8.67 5.66
C GLY A 12 -1.61 9.53 4.46
N VAL A 13 -1.32 9.12 3.23
CA VAL A 13 -1.59 9.93 2.03
C VAL A 13 -3.08 10.00 1.64
N GLY A 14 -3.90 9.06 2.10
CA GLY A 14 -5.36 9.05 1.85
C GLY A 14 -5.85 8.02 0.85
N LYS A 15 -5.12 6.93 0.63
CA LYS A 15 -5.50 5.81 -0.28
C LYS A 15 -6.89 5.26 0.01
N THR A 16 -7.13 4.87 1.25
CA THR A 16 -8.41 4.29 1.68
C THR A 16 -9.58 5.26 1.51
N THR A 17 -9.34 6.54 1.81
CA THR A 17 -10.36 7.59 1.63
C THR A 17 -10.74 7.74 0.16
N LEU A 18 -9.76 7.76 -0.74
CA LEU A 18 -10.04 7.85 -2.18
C LEU A 18 -10.73 6.59 -2.70
N ALA A 19 -10.27 5.40 -2.29
CA ALA A 19 -10.90 4.13 -2.68
C ALA A 19 -12.38 4.09 -2.26
N ASN A 20 -12.69 4.48 -1.04
CA ASN A 20 -14.07 4.55 -0.54
C ASN A 20 -14.92 5.58 -1.32
N LYS A 21 -14.37 6.75 -1.63
CA LYS A 21 -15.08 7.76 -2.42
C LYS A 21 -15.39 7.27 -3.83
N LEU A 22 -14.46 6.61 -4.50
CA LEU A 22 -14.68 6.02 -5.82
C LEU A 22 -15.73 4.90 -5.75
N ALA A 23 -15.61 4.01 -4.77
CA ALA A 23 -16.58 2.94 -4.56
C ALA A 23 -18.00 3.48 -4.35
N THR A 24 -18.17 4.47 -3.47
CA THR A 24 -19.49 5.04 -3.16
C THR A 24 -20.07 5.84 -4.33
N ASN A 25 -19.27 6.70 -4.97
CA ASN A 25 -19.78 7.61 -6.00
C ASN A 25 -20.06 6.92 -7.34
N PHE A 26 -19.33 5.84 -7.64
CA PHE A 26 -19.42 5.15 -8.92
C PHE A 26 -19.96 3.71 -8.81
N ASN A 27 -20.36 3.29 -7.61
CA ASN A 27 -20.80 1.92 -7.34
C ASN A 27 -19.75 0.87 -7.72
N TYR A 28 -18.50 1.10 -7.32
CA TYR A 28 -17.39 0.18 -7.50
C TYR A 28 -17.20 -0.71 -6.28
N ASP A 29 -16.65 -1.91 -6.48
CA ASP A 29 -16.26 -2.80 -5.38
C ASP A 29 -14.91 -2.35 -4.78
N ALA A 30 -14.88 -2.10 -3.47
CA ALA A 30 -13.67 -1.71 -2.76
C ALA A 30 -12.96 -2.91 -2.12
N PHE A 31 -11.64 -2.99 -2.32
CA PHE A 31 -10.73 -3.95 -1.69
C PHE A 31 -9.71 -3.18 -0.86
N LEU A 32 -9.92 -3.14 0.46
CA LEU A 32 -9.13 -2.31 1.36
C LEU A 32 -8.17 -3.15 2.19
N GLU A 33 -6.97 -2.65 2.39
CA GLU A 33 -6.01 -3.21 3.35
C GLU A 33 -6.57 -3.19 4.77
N ARG A 34 -6.16 -4.17 5.58
CA ARG A 34 -6.54 -4.31 6.99
C ARG A 34 -5.32 -4.36 7.89
N PRO A 35 -4.54 -3.27 7.99
CA PRO A 35 -3.29 -3.28 8.75
C PRO A 35 -3.50 -3.59 10.24
N SER A 36 -4.67 -3.29 10.80
CA SER A 36 -5.01 -3.61 12.20
C SER A 36 -5.10 -5.11 12.50
N GLU A 37 -5.29 -5.94 11.49
CA GLU A 37 -5.32 -7.40 11.63
C GLU A 37 -3.90 -8.00 11.72
N ASN A 38 -2.85 -7.24 11.40
CA ASN A 38 -1.47 -7.72 11.49
C ASN A 38 -0.98 -7.70 12.95
N PRO A 39 -0.81 -8.87 13.59
CA PRO A 39 -0.45 -8.94 15.00
C PRO A 39 0.99 -8.50 15.29
N PHE A 40 1.84 -8.43 14.26
CA PHE A 40 3.25 -8.05 14.39
C PHE A 40 3.47 -6.54 14.22
N LEU A 41 2.51 -5.81 13.65
CA LEU A 41 2.68 -4.41 13.24
C LEU A 41 3.04 -3.48 14.39
N LYS A 42 2.41 -3.63 15.54
CA LYS A 42 2.70 -2.81 16.75
C LYS A 42 4.14 -3.00 17.24
N ASN A 43 4.60 -4.25 17.27
CA ASN A 43 5.97 -4.55 17.68
C ASN A 43 6.99 -4.09 16.63
N PHE A 44 6.65 -4.20 15.35
CA PHE A 44 7.47 -3.69 14.25
C PHE A 44 7.73 -2.19 14.40
N TYR A 45 6.71 -1.38 14.64
CA TYR A 45 6.90 0.07 14.80
C TYR A 45 7.71 0.45 16.04
N LYS A 46 7.64 -0.35 17.11
CA LYS A 46 8.45 -0.16 18.33
C LYS A 46 9.90 -0.58 18.13
N ASN A 47 10.11 -1.72 17.51
CA ASN A 47 11.41 -2.35 17.31
C ASN A 47 11.45 -3.09 15.97
N PRO A 48 11.70 -2.37 14.85
CA PRO A 48 11.62 -2.92 13.50
C PRO A 48 12.44 -4.19 13.29
N SER A 49 13.65 -4.26 13.86
CA SER A 49 14.56 -5.40 13.67
C SER A 49 14.04 -6.74 14.19
N GLN A 50 13.11 -6.73 15.15
CA GLN A 50 12.60 -7.97 15.77
C GLN A 50 11.40 -8.57 15.02
N SER A 51 10.65 -7.76 14.29
CA SER A 51 9.36 -8.20 13.72
C SER A 51 9.24 -7.90 12.23
N ALA A 52 10.30 -7.40 11.57
CA ALA A 52 10.22 -6.95 10.19
C ALA A 52 9.75 -8.07 9.24
N LEU A 53 10.41 -9.21 9.24
CA LEU A 53 10.06 -10.32 8.34
C LEU A 53 8.64 -10.85 8.60
N ALA A 54 8.28 -11.08 9.87
CA ALA A 54 6.94 -11.56 10.22
C ALA A 54 5.85 -10.57 9.79
N THR A 55 6.09 -9.27 9.98
CA THR A 55 5.19 -8.20 9.56
C THR A 55 4.99 -8.18 8.05
N GLN A 56 6.07 -8.24 7.29
CA GLN A 56 6.02 -8.20 5.82
C GLN A 56 5.39 -9.48 5.24
N LEU A 57 5.71 -10.65 5.76
CA LEU A 57 5.08 -11.90 5.32
C LEU A 57 3.58 -11.92 5.62
N PHE A 58 3.16 -11.42 6.79
CA PHE A 58 1.73 -11.34 7.10
C PHE A 58 0.98 -10.43 6.11
N PHE A 59 1.53 -9.26 5.81
CA PHE A 59 0.94 -8.38 4.80
C PHE A 59 0.91 -9.02 3.41
N LEU A 60 1.98 -9.72 3.01
CA LEU A 60 2.02 -10.43 1.74
C LEU A 60 0.88 -11.45 1.63
N PHE A 61 0.72 -12.32 2.62
CA PHE A 61 -0.36 -13.31 2.64
C PHE A 61 -1.74 -12.66 2.63
N GLN A 62 -1.93 -11.60 3.40
CA GLN A 62 -3.20 -10.86 3.45
C GLN A 62 -3.56 -10.27 2.09
N ARG A 63 -2.60 -9.66 1.40
CA ARG A 63 -2.78 -9.10 0.05
C ARG A 63 -3.05 -10.18 -0.99
N ILE A 64 -2.38 -11.32 -0.90
CA ILE A 64 -2.66 -12.46 -1.80
C ILE A 64 -4.09 -12.96 -1.63
N GLN A 65 -4.59 -13.09 -0.41
CA GLN A 65 -6.00 -13.45 -0.18
C GLN A 65 -6.95 -12.42 -0.81
N GLN A 66 -6.68 -11.13 -0.67
CA GLN A 66 -7.48 -10.08 -1.29
C GLN A 66 -7.42 -10.12 -2.83
N ILE A 67 -6.27 -10.44 -3.41
CA ILE A 67 -6.12 -10.63 -4.86
C ILE A 67 -6.95 -11.82 -5.35
N GLU A 68 -6.97 -12.93 -4.63
CA GLU A 68 -7.81 -14.09 -4.97
C GLU A 68 -9.31 -13.75 -4.90
N GLU A 69 -9.75 -13.01 -3.88
CA GLU A 69 -11.13 -12.51 -3.80
C GLU A 69 -11.47 -11.58 -4.99
N LEU A 70 -10.53 -10.72 -5.37
CA LEU A 70 -10.67 -9.81 -6.50
C LEU A 70 -10.83 -10.57 -7.83
N LYS A 71 -10.08 -11.65 -8.03
CA LYS A 71 -10.22 -12.53 -9.19
C LYS A 71 -11.59 -13.22 -9.23
N GLN A 72 -12.04 -13.79 -8.11
CA GLN A 72 -13.32 -14.50 -8.02
C GLN A 72 -14.51 -13.60 -8.34
N ARG A 73 -14.49 -12.34 -7.87
CA ARG A 73 -15.58 -11.37 -8.13
C ARG A 73 -15.56 -10.80 -9.55
N SER A 74 -14.55 -11.09 -10.35
CA SER A 74 -14.44 -10.61 -11.74
C SER A 74 -15.55 -11.11 -12.67
N LEU A 75 -16.33 -12.09 -12.23
CA LEU A 75 -17.48 -12.63 -12.97
C LEU A 75 -18.69 -11.67 -13.06
N PHE A 76 -18.71 -10.59 -12.28
CA PHE A 76 -19.83 -9.66 -12.18
C PHE A 76 -19.47 -8.27 -12.71
N GLU A 77 -18.87 -8.09 -13.80
CA GLU A 77 -18.61 -6.84 -14.58
C GLU A 77 -18.48 -5.49 -13.79
N THR A 78 -18.37 -5.51 -12.45
CA THR A 78 -18.16 -4.33 -11.62
C THR A 78 -16.71 -3.87 -11.66
N VAL A 79 -16.51 -2.56 -11.65
CA VAL A 79 -15.16 -1.99 -11.49
C VAL A 79 -14.68 -2.21 -10.05
N ARG A 80 -13.44 -2.62 -9.89
CA ARG A 80 -12.82 -2.93 -8.60
C ARG A 80 -11.75 -1.90 -8.29
N VAL A 81 -11.78 -1.39 -7.07
CA VAL A 81 -10.80 -0.42 -6.57
C VAL A 81 -10.11 -0.98 -5.35
N ALA A 82 -8.79 -1.16 -5.43
CA ALA A 82 -7.96 -1.56 -4.31
C ALA A 82 -7.14 -0.37 -3.79
N ASP A 83 -6.98 -0.24 -2.48
CA ASP A 83 -6.09 0.75 -1.88
C ASP A 83 -4.66 0.22 -1.68
N PHE A 84 -4.29 -0.73 -2.51
CA PHE A 84 -2.94 -1.28 -2.60
C PHE A 84 -2.61 -1.79 -3.99
N LEU A 85 -1.31 -1.86 -4.29
CA LEU A 85 -0.72 -2.53 -5.43
C LEU A 85 0.17 -3.66 -4.88
N ILE A 86 0.05 -4.89 -5.39
CA ILE A 86 0.79 -6.03 -4.83
C ILE A 86 2.31 -5.82 -4.84
N GLN A 87 2.84 -5.14 -5.85
CA GLN A 87 4.26 -4.83 -5.96
C GLN A 87 4.77 -3.93 -4.81
N LYS A 88 3.87 -3.16 -4.17
CA LYS A 88 4.21 -2.34 -3.01
C LYS A 88 4.75 -3.16 -1.84
N ASP A 89 4.29 -4.38 -1.67
CA ASP A 89 4.74 -5.23 -0.55
C ASP A 89 6.27 -5.38 -0.59
N ARG A 90 6.81 -5.60 -1.77
CA ARG A 90 8.25 -5.68 -2.00
C ARG A 90 9.00 -4.40 -1.65
N LEU A 91 8.43 -3.22 -1.91
CA LEU A 91 9.03 -1.93 -1.53
C LEU A 91 9.19 -1.80 -0.02
N PHE A 92 8.17 -2.16 0.75
CA PHE A 92 8.25 -2.13 2.21
C PHE A 92 9.28 -3.15 2.72
N ALA A 93 9.33 -4.33 2.12
CA ALA A 93 10.32 -5.34 2.44
C ALA A 93 11.75 -4.82 2.20
N GLU A 94 12.03 -4.21 1.06
CA GLU A 94 13.33 -3.63 0.72
C GLU A 94 13.80 -2.55 1.72
N VAL A 95 12.88 -1.77 2.26
CA VAL A 95 13.18 -0.70 3.23
C VAL A 95 13.40 -1.25 4.63
N THR A 96 12.83 -2.42 4.97
CA THR A 96 12.72 -2.90 6.35
C THR A 96 13.51 -4.16 6.66
N LEU A 97 13.75 -5.04 5.69
CA LEU A 97 14.38 -6.35 5.88
C LEU A 97 15.91 -6.31 5.75
N SER A 98 16.61 -7.19 6.46
CA SER A 98 18.02 -7.49 6.19
C SER A 98 18.19 -8.20 4.84
N SER A 99 19.42 -8.35 4.36
CA SER A 99 19.69 -9.05 3.09
C SER A 99 19.23 -10.51 3.13
N GLU A 100 19.49 -11.20 4.24
CA GLU A 100 19.11 -12.61 4.42
C GLU A 100 17.60 -12.79 4.50
N GLU A 101 16.93 -11.89 5.21
CA GLU A 101 15.45 -11.84 5.29
C GLU A 101 14.83 -11.51 3.93
N MET A 102 15.46 -10.59 3.17
CA MET A 102 15.02 -10.23 1.83
C MET A 102 15.11 -11.37 0.83
N ASP A 103 16.16 -12.19 0.91
CA ASP A 103 16.31 -13.40 0.08
C ASP A 103 15.18 -14.40 0.34
N LEU A 104 14.83 -14.62 1.60
CA LEU A 104 13.71 -15.49 1.98
C LEU A 104 12.38 -14.90 1.53
N TYR A 105 12.17 -13.60 1.77
CA TYR A 105 10.98 -12.89 1.36
C TYR A 105 10.77 -12.97 -0.16
N ASN A 106 11.81 -12.75 -0.97
CA ASN A 106 11.73 -12.78 -2.43
C ASN A 106 11.29 -14.16 -2.95
N LYS A 107 11.80 -15.25 -2.37
CA LYS A 107 11.36 -16.61 -2.74
C LYS A 107 9.86 -16.81 -2.50
N MET A 108 9.35 -16.33 -1.37
CA MET A 108 7.92 -16.39 -1.04
C MET A 108 7.11 -15.50 -1.99
N TYR A 109 7.54 -14.26 -2.20
CA TYR A 109 6.89 -13.30 -3.07
C TYR A 109 6.76 -13.83 -4.51
N ASP A 110 7.84 -14.27 -5.11
CA ASP A 110 7.84 -14.75 -6.50
C ASP A 110 6.90 -15.96 -6.68
N HIS A 111 6.86 -16.85 -5.70
CA HIS A 111 5.97 -18.00 -5.72
C HIS A 111 4.48 -17.64 -5.57
N LEU A 112 4.17 -16.69 -4.69
CA LEU A 112 2.80 -16.34 -4.35
C LEU A 112 2.16 -15.33 -5.32
N THR A 113 2.95 -14.52 -6.03
CA THR A 113 2.44 -13.44 -6.88
C THR A 113 2.40 -13.76 -8.37
N ILE A 114 2.73 -15.00 -8.74
CA ILE A 114 2.89 -15.44 -10.14
C ILE A 114 1.66 -15.12 -11.01
N ASP A 115 0.45 -15.23 -10.45
CA ASP A 115 -0.82 -15.03 -11.13
C ASP A 115 -1.55 -13.73 -10.69
N ALA A 116 -0.84 -12.80 -10.06
CA ALA A 116 -1.45 -11.54 -9.63
C ALA A 116 -1.87 -10.70 -10.85
N PRO A 117 -3.13 -10.23 -10.93
CA PRO A 117 -3.60 -9.44 -12.06
C PRO A 117 -2.91 -8.07 -12.08
N THR A 118 -2.65 -7.58 -13.28
CA THR A 118 -2.16 -6.22 -13.50
C THR A 118 -3.33 -5.25 -13.49
N PRO A 119 -3.27 -4.13 -12.74
CA PRO A 119 -4.31 -3.10 -12.79
C PRO A 119 -4.44 -2.50 -14.20
N ASP A 120 -5.66 -2.10 -14.55
CA ASP A 120 -5.90 -1.31 -15.77
C ASP A 120 -5.52 0.17 -15.60
N LEU A 121 -5.47 0.63 -14.35
CA LEU A 121 -5.05 1.97 -13.97
C LEU A 121 -4.44 1.95 -12.57
N VAL A 122 -3.32 2.63 -12.39
CA VAL A 122 -2.74 2.91 -11.07
C VAL A 122 -2.83 4.40 -10.78
N ILE A 123 -3.33 4.74 -9.60
CA ILE A 123 -3.35 6.11 -9.08
C ILE A 123 -2.29 6.20 -7.98
N TYR A 124 -1.23 6.95 -8.24
CA TYR A 124 -0.17 7.18 -7.26
C TYR A 124 -0.37 8.52 -6.56
N LEU A 125 -0.68 8.46 -5.26
CA LEU A 125 -0.83 9.63 -4.40
C LEU A 125 0.50 9.97 -3.76
N GLN A 126 0.88 11.24 -3.81
CA GLN A 126 2.12 11.77 -3.25
C GLN A 126 1.81 12.87 -2.24
N ALA A 127 2.58 12.93 -1.16
CA ALA A 127 2.57 14.03 -0.21
C ALA A 127 3.93 14.19 0.46
N PRO A 128 4.34 15.42 0.84
CA PRO A 128 5.52 15.66 1.67
C PRO A 128 5.41 14.96 3.03
N VAL A 129 6.55 14.62 3.63
CA VAL A 129 6.59 13.87 4.91
C VAL A 129 5.92 14.62 6.06
N ASP A 130 6.05 15.94 6.13
CA ASP A 130 5.37 16.77 7.13
C ASP A 130 3.85 16.68 7.04
N VAL A 131 3.31 16.66 5.82
CA VAL A 131 1.88 16.44 5.57
C VAL A 131 1.42 15.06 6.03
N LEU A 132 2.22 14.04 5.73
CA LEU A 132 1.93 12.66 6.15
C LEU A 132 1.94 12.53 7.67
N MET A 133 2.95 13.10 8.34
CA MET A 133 3.07 13.09 9.80
C MET A 133 1.89 13.80 10.48
N ASP A 134 1.46 14.96 9.97
CA ASP A 134 0.29 15.68 10.48
C ASP A 134 -1.00 14.83 10.36
N ARG A 135 -1.20 14.19 9.22
CA ARG A 135 -2.38 13.33 8.99
C ARG A 135 -2.38 12.08 9.86
N ILE A 136 -1.22 11.44 10.01
CA ILE A 136 -1.04 10.26 10.89
C ILE A 136 -1.34 10.65 12.33
N GLY A 137 -0.81 11.79 12.80
CA GLY A 137 -1.08 12.31 14.13
C GLY A 137 -2.56 12.61 14.37
N LYS A 138 -3.24 13.24 13.42
CA LYS A 138 -4.68 13.54 13.49
C LYS A 138 -5.56 12.29 13.50
N ARG A 139 -5.15 11.24 12.78
CA ARG A 139 -5.85 9.95 12.77
C ARG A 139 -5.79 9.24 14.12
N GLY A 140 -4.74 9.45 14.90
CA GLY A 140 -4.59 8.95 16.27
C GLY A 140 -4.55 7.42 16.41
N ASN A 141 -4.13 6.70 15.36
CA ASN A 141 -3.98 5.26 15.43
C ASN A 141 -2.82 4.87 16.35
N SER A 142 -3.11 4.13 17.42
CA SER A 142 -2.13 3.74 18.43
C SER A 142 -0.96 2.91 17.86
N ASN A 143 -1.15 2.18 16.78
CA ASN A 143 -0.09 1.42 16.13
C ASN A 143 0.90 2.32 15.38
N GLU A 144 0.47 3.49 14.95
CA GLU A 144 1.26 4.43 14.13
C GLU A 144 2.01 5.48 14.96
N GLN A 145 1.78 5.54 16.28
CA GLN A 145 2.46 6.52 17.17
C GLN A 145 3.99 6.39 17.18
N PHE A 146 4.54 5.25 16.74
CA PHE A 146 5.97 4.99 16.66
C PHE A 146 6.57 5.26 15.27
N LEU A 147 5.76 5.66 14.29
CA LEU A 147 6.25 6.06 12.97
C LEU A 147 7.12 7.30 13.07
N THR A 148 8.28 7.25 12.44
CA THR A 148 9.24 8.36 12.41
C THR A 148 9.23 9.07 11.07
N PRO A 149 9.55 10.38 11.01
CA PRO A 149 9.75 11.08 9.74
C PRO A 149 10.81 10.42 8.84
N ASP A 150 11.90 9.93 9.41
CA ASP A 150 12.97 9.24 8.66
C ASP A 150 12.47 7.97 7.96
N TYR A 151 11.66 7.16 8.64
CA TYR A 151 11.05 5.98 8.02
C TYR A 151 10.12 6.35 6.85
N LEU A 152 9.28 7.38 7.02
CA LEU A 152 8.40 7.87 5.96
C LEU A 152 9.18 8.47 4.79
N GLU A 153 10.29 9.13 5.04
CA GLU A 153 11.17 9.68 3.99
C GLU A 153 11.79 8.56 3.15
N ARG A 154 12.31 7.52 3.78
CA ARG A 154 12.82 6.32 3.09
C ARG A 154 11.73 5.62 2.26
N LEU A 155 10.50 5.53 2.77
CA LEU A 155 9.37 5.01 2.01
C LEU A 155 9.02 5.90 0.82
N ASN A 156 8.95 7.22 0.99
CA ASN A 156 8.69 8.16 -0.11
C ASN A 156 9.74 8.02 -1.22
N ASP A 157 11.01 7.89 -0.87
CA ASP A 157 12.09 7.69 -1.83
C ASP A 157 11.94 6.36 -2.58
N ALA A 158 11.58 5.29 -1.88
CA ALA A 158 11.33 3.99 -2.50
C ALA A 158 10.13 4.03 -3.46
N TYR A 159 9.03 4.67 -3.09
CA TYR A 159 7.89 4.89 -3.96
C TYR A 159 8.24 5.70 -5.21
N SER A 160 8.96 6.80 -5.03
CA SER A 160 9.35 7.67 -6.15
C SER A 160 10.22 6.93 -7.15
N ARG A 161 11.19 6.14 -6.69
CA ARG A 161 12.04 5.31 -7.56
C ARG A 161 11.24 4.24 -8.28
N PHE A 162 10.35 3.56 -7.59
CA PHE A 162 9.51 2.52 -8.18
C PHE A 162 8.63 3.09 -9.30
N PHE A 163 7.90 4.16 -9.03
CA PHE A 163 6.98 4.74 -10.01
C PHE A 163 7.66 5.50 -11.15
N LEU A 164 8.92 5.91 -10.98
CA LEU A 164 9.71 6.47 -12.07
C LEU A 164 9.91 5.47 -13.23
N TYR A 165 10.00 4.18 -12.90
CA TYR A 165 10.22 3.10 -13.87
C TYR A 165 9.01 2.18 -14.05
N TYR A 166 7.86 2.56 -13.50
CA TYR A 166 6.66 1.75 -13.58
C TYR A 166 5.99 1.85 -14.96
N GLU A 167 5.93 0.74 -15.69
CA GLU A 167 5.38 0.67 -17.05
C GLU A 167 4.26 -0.37 -17.22
N SER A 168 3.94 -1.11 -16.15
CA SER A 168 3.00 -2.24 -16.24
C SER A 168 1.55 -1.82 -16.47
N SER A 169 1.19 -0.59 -16.14
CA SER A 169 -0.17 -0.03 -16.29
C SER A 169 -0.11 1.47 -16.54
N PRO A 170 -1.14 2.07 -17.14
CA PRO A 170 -1.33 3.52 -17.11
C PRO A 170 -1.25 4.06 -15.69
N LEU A 171 -0.50 5.15 -15.50
CA LEU A 171 -0.22 5.76 -14.20
C LEU A 171 -0.76 7.19 -14.14
N LEU A 172 -1.63 7.46 -13.15
CA LEU A 172 -2.09 8.80 -12.81
C LEU A 172 -1.36 9.26 -11.54
N LEU A 173 -0.62 10.35 -11.64
CA LEU A 173 0.06 10.98 -10.51
C LEU A 173 -0.83 12.06 -9.89
N SER A 174 -0.98 12.04 -8.58
CA SER A 174 -1.70 13.07 -7.83
C SER A 174 -0.87 13.55 -6.66
N LEU A 175 -0.47 14.82 -6.70
CA LEU A 175 0.24 15.47 -5.61
C LEU A 175 -0.78 16.10 -4.63
N ILE A 176 -0.73 15.65 -3.37
CA ILE A 176 -1.59 16.16 -2.31
C ILE A 176 -0.90 17.35 -1.64
N HIS A 177 -1.51 18.53 -1.77
CA HIS A 177 -1.10 19.74 -1.08
C HIS A 177 -2.00 19.99 0.14
N ILE A 178 -1.47 20.59 1.19
CA ILE A 178 -2.28 21.25 2.18
C ILE A 178 -2.82 22.51 1.49
N SER A 179 -4.10 22.51 1.13
CA SER A 179 -4.79 23.77 0.85
C SER A 179 -4.75 24.56 2.16
N GLY A 180 -4.02 25.66 2.17
CA GLY A 180 -3.96 26.54 3.32
C GLY A 180 -5.39 26.86 3.78
N ALA A 181 -5.64 26.65 5.07
CA ALA A 181 -6.84 27.14 5.69
C ALA A 181 -6.85 28.67 5.54
N HIS A 182 -7.82 29.19 4.81
CA HIS A 182 -8.24 30.57 4.92
C HIS A 182 -9.38 30.62 5.92
#